data_67e43227e2d4b95727ee328e1ecc0d97
#
_entry.id   67e43227e2d4b95727ee328e1ecc0d97
#
_cell.length_a   1.000
_cell.length_b   1.000
_cell.length_c   1.000
_cell.angle_alpha   90.00
_cell.angle_beta   90.00
_cell.angle_gamma   90.00
#
_symmetry.space_group_name_H-M   'P 1'
#
loop_
_entity.id
_entity.type
_entity.pdbx_description
1 polymer ?
#
loop_
_entity_poly.entity_id
_entity_poly.type
_entity_poly.pdbx_seq_one_letter_code
_entity_poly.pdbx_strand_id
1 'polypeptide(L)'
;MTMKRGIITIDEKGNVHIPSTPVWMSACEIADLFGAFSGKVNAQIKAIFKEGLLMETEAMRTIHSEQGFMDLYGMEMITMLSFYIATSQTKTLRRWIIGKLSEKKISSPPMIICYTVASDLAKRLV
;
A
#
# COMPACT_ATOMS: atom_id res chain seq x y z
N MET A 1 -18.35 -6.75 17.69
CA MET A 1 -17.22 -7.65 17.44
C MET A 1 -16.17 -6.93 16.63
N THR A 2 -14.99 -6.82 17.16
CA THR A 2 -13.92 -6.11 16.46
C THR A 2 -13.21 -7.03 15.50
N MET A 3 -13.09 -6.60 14.25
CA MET A 3 -12.34 -7.30 13.26
C MET A 3 -10.85 -7.27 13.61
N LYS A 4 -10.22 -8.44 13.60
CA LYS A 4 -8.80 -8.54 13.85
C LYS A 4 -8.06 -8.15 12.58
N ARG A 5 -7.36 -7.04 12.62
CA ARG A 5 -6.69 -6.51 11.43
C ARG A 5 -5.25 -6.12 11.72
N GLY A 6 -4.42 -6.25 10.69
CA GLY A 6 -3.03 -5.85 10.76
C GLY A 6 -2.84 -4.41 10.35
N ILE A 7 -1.92 -3.74 10.98
CA ILE A 7 -1.57 -2.35 10.69
C ILE A 7 -0.07 -2.28 10.42
N ILE A 8 0.29 -1.67 9.30
CA ILE A 8 1.69 -1.47 8.93
C ILE A 8 2.27 -0.34 9.76
N THR A 9 3.48 -0.52 10.24
CA THR A 9 4.18 0.53 10.96
C THR A 9 5.60 0.69 10.39
N ILE A 10 6.14 1.90 10.54
CA ILE A 10 7.54 2.22 10.19
C ILE A 10 8.17 2.81 11.44
N ASP A 11 9.26 2.22 11.91
CA ASP A 11 9.91 2.72 13.12
C ASP A 11 10.83 3.92 12.80
N GLU A 12 11.43 4.49 13.84
CA GLU A 12 12.28 5.66 13.71
C GLU A 12 13.51 5.42 12.84
N LYS A 13 13.92 4.17 12.74
CA LYS A 13 15.08 3.78 11.94
C LYS A 13 14.73 3.48 10.49
N GLY A 14 13.45 3.57 10.14
CA GLY A 14 12.99 3.29 8.79
C GLY A 14 12.71 1.83 8.52
N ASN A 15 12.57 1.01 9.56
CA ASN A 15 12.21 -0.39 9.39
C ASN A 15 10.71 -0.54 9.26
N VAL A 16 10.28 -1.24 8.21
CA VAL A 16 8.86 -1.49 7.95
C VAL A 16 8.45 -2.79 8.63
N HIS A 17 7.39 -2.73 9.42
CA HIS A 17 6.84 -3.89 10.11
C HIS A 17 5.46 -4.21 9.58
N ILE A 18 5.31 -5.39 8.98
CA ILE A 18 4.02 -5.87 8.49
C ILE A 18 3.62 -7.06 9.35
N PRO A 19 2.44 -6.98 9.99
CA PRO A 19 2.01 -8.08 10.86
C PRO A 19 1.63 -9.31 10.06
N SER A 20 1.55 -10.46 10.72
CA SER A 20 1.10 -11.70 10.09
C SER A 20 -0.41 -11.70 9.82
N THR A 21 -1.17 -10.87 10.54
CA THR A 21 -2.60 -10.71 10.33
C THR A 21 -2.84 -9.93 9.04
N PRO A 22 -3.88 -10.25 8.26
CA PRO A 22 -4.16 -9.48 7.04
C PRO A 22 -4.27 -7.99 7.30
N VAL A 23 -3.67 -7.20 6.43
CA VAL A 23 -3.61 -5.75 6.59
C VAL A 23 -4.89 -5.10 6.09
N TRP A 24 -5.54 -4.35 6.96
CA TRP A 24 -6.73 -3.54 6.66
C TRP A 24 -6.61 -2.24 7.44
N MET A 25 -6.43 -1.14 6.75
CA MET A 25 -6.22 0.17 7.38
C MET A 25 -7.19 1.20 6.85
N SER A 26 -7.63 2.10 7.74
CA SER A 26 -8.47 3.22 7.33
C SER A 26 -7.62 4.29 6.63
N ALA A 27 -8.28 5.21 5.94
CA ALA A 27 -7.59 6.32 5.28
C ALA A 27 -6.77 7.16 6.26
N CYS A 28 -7.30 7.38 7.46
CA CYS A 28 -6.58 8.12 8.50
C CYS A 28 -5.33 7.39 8.96
N GLU A 29 -5.42 6.08 9.12
CA GLU A 29 -4.27 5.26 9.51
C GLU A 29 -3.21 5.24 8.42
N ILE A 30 -3.64 5.16 7.16
CA ILE A 30 -2.73 5.21 6.02
C ILE A 30 -2.06 6.59 5.96
N ALA A 31 -2.82 7.66 6.18
CA ALA A 31 -2.28 9.01 6.19
C ALA A 31 -1.20 9.17 7.27
N ASP A 32 -1.44 8.63 8.46
CA ASP A 32 -0.45 8.65 9.53
C ASP A 32 0.81 7.88 9.15
N LEU A 33 0.64 6.69 8.56
CA LEU A 33 1.76 5.88 8.10
C LEU A 33 2.58 6.62 7.04
N PHE A 34 1.91 7.32 6.13
CA PHE A 34 2.57 8.02 5.02
C PHE A 34 3.11 9.39 5.41
N GLY A 35 2.70 9.92 6.55
CA GLY A 35 3.02 11.30 6.90
C GLY A 35 2.34 12.29 5.96
N ALA A 36 1.12 11.99 5.52
CA ALA A 36 0.36 12.80 4.58
C ALA A 36 -0.99 13.17 5.18
N PHE A 37 -1.70 14.09 4.52
CA PHE A 37 -3.04 14.48 4.97
C PHE A 37 -4.06 13.43 4.51
N SER A 38 -5.03 13.14 5.36
CA SER A 38 -6.07 12.16 5.04
C SER A 38 -6.90 12.55 3.81
N GLY A 39 -7.09 13.85 3.60
CA GLY A 39 -7.77 14.34 2.39
C GLY A 39 -7.06 13.96 1.11
N LYS A 40 -5.72 14.02 1.12
CA LYS A 40 -4.91 13.63 -0.03
C LYS A 40 -5.01 12.11 -0.26
N VAL A 41 -4.98 11.33 0.82
CA VAL A 41 -5.13 9.87 0.74
C VAL A 41 -6.50 9.53 0.17
N ASN A 42 -7.56 10.13 0.69
CA ASN A 42 -8.92 9.89 0.20
C ASN A 42 -9.08 10.25 -1.28
N ALA A 43 -8.50 11.36 -1.70
CA ALA A 43 -8.57 11.79 -3.11
C ALA A 43 -7.89 10.77 -4.03
N GLN A 44 -6.74 10.24 -3.63
CA GLN A 44 -6.04 9.23 -4.41
C GLN A 44 -6.77 7.89 -4.43
N ILE A 45 -7.39 7.51 -3.32
CA ILE A 45 -8.20 6.30 -3.26
C ILE A 45 -9.34 6.37 -4.28
N LYS A 46 -10.04 7.50 -4.30
CA LYS A 46 -11.14 7.71 -5.26
C LYS A 46 -10.63 7.66 -6.70
N ALA A 47 -9.49 8.24 -6.97
CA ALA A 47 -8.90 8.23 -8.30
C ALA A 47 -8.53 6.81 -8.74
N ILE A 48 -7.96 6.02 -7.85
CA ILE A 48 -7.57 4.63 -8.13
C ILE A 48 -8.80 3.79 -8.49
N PHE A 49 -9.88 3.91 -7.72
CA PHE A 49 -11.11 3.19 -8.01
C PHE A 49 -11.77 3.70 -9.30
N LYS A 50 -11.78 5.00 -9.51
CA LYS A 50 -12.37 5.60 -10.72
C LYS A 50 -11.67 5.13 -11.99
N GLU A 51 -10.35 5.00 -11.94
CA GLU A 51 -9.57 4.52 -13.07
C GLU A 51 -9.64 3.01 -13.25
N GLY A 52 -10.23 2.30 -12.30
CA GLY A 52 -10.36 0.86 -12.38
C GLY A 52 -9.09 0.08 -12.10
N LEU A 53 -8.12 0.70 -11.44
CA LEU A 53 -6.85 0.05 -11.11
C LEU A 53 -7.04 -1.03 -10.05
N LEU A 54 -7.99 -0.85 -9.15
CA LEU A 54 -8.38 -1.84 -8.15
C LEU A 54 -9.90 -1.87 -8.07
N MET A 55 -10.45 -3.03 -7.69
CA MET A 55 -11.88 -3.20 -7.51
C MET A 55 -12.25 -2.99 -6.05
N GLU A 56 -13.30 -2.20 -5.81
CA GLU A 56 -13.76 -1.92 -4.45
C GLU A 56 -14.13 -3.20 -3.70
N THR A 57 -14.67 -4.20 -4.40
CA THR A 57 -15.07 -5.47 -3.79
C THR A 57 -13.88 -6.24 -3.21
N GLU A 58 -12.68 -6.01 -3.73
CA GLU A 58 -11.49 -6.72 -3.31
C GLU A 58 -10.58 -5.87 -2.41
N ALA A 59 -10.48 -4.58 -2.72
CA ALA A 59 -9.51 -3.71 -2.08
C ALA A 59 -10.06 -2.94 -0.88
N MET A 60 -11.36 -2.95 -0.67
CA MET A 60 -12.00 -2.19 0.40
C MET A 60 -12.99 -3.04 1.17
N ARG A 61 -13.08 -2.80 2.47
CA ARG A 61 -14.09 -3.38 3.33
C ARG A 61 -14.68 -2.29 4.21
N THR A 62 -16.00 -2.34 4.40
CA THR A 62 -16.66 -1.41 5.30
C THR A 62 -17.07 -2.16 6.55
N ILE A 63 -16.63 -1.68 7.70
CA ILE A 63 -17.04 -2.25 8.98
C ILE A 63 -18.03 -1.32 9.65
N HIS A 64 -18.96 -1.92 10.39
CA HIS A 64 -19.98 -1.20 11.13
C HIS A 64 -19.62 -1.18 12.61
N SER A 65 -19.74 -0.01 13.23
CA SER A 65 -19.55 0.12 14.67
C SER A 65 -20.66 0.97 15.22
N GLU A 66 -20.73 1.07 16.54
CA GLU A 66 -21.72 1.91 17.20
C GLU A 66 -21.58 3.38 16.82
N GLN A 67 -20.40 3.76 16.36
CA GLN A 67 -20.10 5.13 15.96
C GLN A 67 -20.30 5.39 14.47
N GLY A 68 -20.78 4.38 13.72
CA GLY A 68 -21.03 4.51 12.28
C GLY A 68 -20.24 3.52 11.46
N PHE A 69 -19.87 3.93 10.25
CA PHE A 69 -19.16 3.09 9.29
C PHE A 69 -17.71 3.49 9.22
N MET A 70 -16.83 2.52 8.98
CA MET A 70 -15.42 2.78 8.71
C MET A 70 -15.00 1.96 7.49
N ASP A 71 -14.46 2.64 6.49
CA ASP A 71 -13.91 1.99 5.32
C ASP A 71 -12.45 1.62 5.58
N LEU A 72 -12.13 0.37 5.28
CA LEU A 72 -10.78 -0.16 5.42
C LEU A 72 -10.24 -0.59 4.06
N TYR A 73 -8.96 -0.40 3.86
CA TYR A 73 -8.28 -0.68 2.60
C TYR A 73 -7.18 -1.71 2.81
N GLY A 74 -7.07 -2.64 1.87
CA GLY A 74 -6.11 -3.73 1.94
C GLY A 74 -4.72 -3.36 1.47
N MET A 75 -3.84 -4.35 1.51
CA MET A 75 -2.43 -4.17 1.14
C MET A 75 -2.27 -3.66 -0.29
N GLU A 76 -3.12 -4.09 -1.22
CA GLU A 76 -3.05 -3.65 -2.60
C GLU A 76 -3.25 -2.15 -2.73
N MET A 77 -4.24 -1.61 -2.02
CA MET A 77 -4.50 -0.17 -2.04
C MET A 77 -3.33 0.60 -1.41
N ILE A 78 -2.82 0.12 -0.28
CA ILE A 78 -1.71 0.77 0.41
C ILE A 78 -0.48 0.79 -0.49
N THR A 79 -0.21 -0.31 -1.17
CA THR A 79 0.90 -0.40 -2.10
C THR A 79 0.76 0.60 -3.24
N MET A 80 -0.41 0.66 -3.86
CA MET A 80 -0.65 1.62 -4.94
C MET A 80 -0.51 3.06 -4.46
N LEU A 81 -1.07 3.37 -3.30
CA LEU A 81 -0.99 4.72 -2.74
C LEU A 81 0.46 5.13 -2.47
N SER A 82 1.31 4.19 -2.07
CA SER A 82 2.72 4.49 -1.80
C SER A 82 3.46 4.96 -3.04
N PHE A 83 2.98 4.61 -4.22
CA PHE A 83 3.59 5.05 -5.49
C PHE A 83 2.98 6.36 -6.01
N TYR A 84 1.81 6.75 -5.51
CA TYR A 84 1.16 8.00 -5.94
C TYR A 84 1.40 9.15 -4.97
N ILE A 85 1.66 8.87 -3.71
CA ILE A 85 1.89 9.89 -2.69
C ILE A 85 3.36 9.89 -2.31
N ALA A 86 4.04 11.00 -2.54
CA ALA A 86 5.49 11.12 -2.34
C ALA A 86 5.81 11.79 -1.00
N THR A 87 6.30 11.00 -0.05
CA THR A 87 6.82 11.48 1.23
C THR A 87 8.06 10.66 1.57
N SER A 88 8.77 11.02 2.64
CA SER A 88 9.90 10.22 3.09
C SER A 88 9.46 8.84 3.57
N GLN A 89 8.29 8.76 4.20
CA GLN A 89 7.72 7.50 4.67
C GLN A 89 7.32 6.59 3.52
N THR A 90 6.67 7.15 2.48
CA THR A 90 6.30 6.34 1.31
C THR A 90 7.52 5.88 0.53
N LYS A 91 8.58 6.68 0.51
CA LYS A 91 9.84 6.28 -0.11
C LYS A 91 10.40 5.04 0.60
N THR A 92 10.39 5.04 1.93
CA THR A 92 10.84 3.90 2.74
C THR A 92 9.98 2.68 2.47
N LEU A 93 8.66 2.85 2.43
CA LEU A 93 7.73 1.77 2.17
C LEU A 93 7.92 1.18 0.77
N ARG A 94 8.07 2.05 -0.24
CA ARG A 94 8.31 1.59 -1.62
C ARG A 94 9.58 0.75 -1.72
N ARG A 95 10.66 1.20 -1.09
CA ARG A 95 11.92 0.44 -1.09
C ARG A 95 11.73 -0.94 -0.46
N TRP A 96 10.99 -0.99 0.63
CA TRP A 96 10.70 -2.26 1.30
C TRP A 96 9.89 -3.19 0.38
N ILE A 97 8.84 -2.67 -0.27
CA ILE A 97 8.00 -3.45 -1.18
C ILE A 97 8.82 -3.98 -2.36
N ILE A 98 9.62 -3.13 -2.97
CA ILE A 98 10.48 -3.52 -4.09
C ILE A 98 11.47 -4.59 -3.67
N GLY A 99 12.05 -4.44 -2.48
CA GLY A 99 12.96 -5.43 -1.92
C GLY A 99 12.30 -6.79 -1.75
N LYS A 100 11.08 -6.82 -1.25
CA LYS A 100 10.35 -8.08 -1.07
C LYS A 100 10.00 -8.75 -2.38
N LEU A 101 9.62 -7.99 -3.38
CA LEU A 101 9.37 -8.52 -4.71
C LEU A 101 10.64 -9.10 -5.34
N SER A 102 11.77 -8.44 -5.13
CA SER A 102 13.05 -8.90 -5.64
C SER A 102 13.50 -10.20 -4.95
N GLU A 103 13.29 -10.31 -3.63
CA GLU A 103 13.60 -11.53 -2.89
C GLU A 103 12.85 -12.74 -3.42
N LYS A 104 11.58 -12.57 -3.78
CA LYS A 104 10.78 -13.68 -4.31
C LYS A 104 11.28 -14.18 -5.65
N LYS A 105 12.07 -13.40 -6.35
CA LYS A 105 12.61 -13.77 -7.65
C LYS A 105 13.93 -14.48 -7.59
N ILE A 106 14.56 -14.52 -6.43
CA ILE A 106 15.90 -15.11 -6.27
C ILE A 106 15.91 -16.60 -6.52
N SER A 107 14.81 -17.29 -6.21
CA SER A 107 14.73 -18.73 -6.44
C SER A 107 14.53 -19.10 -7.90
N SER A 108 14.28 -18.14 -8.74
CA SER A 108 13.97 -18.36 -10.13
C SER A 108 14.91 -17.51 -10.96
N PRO A 109 15.47 -18.07 -11.97
CA PRO A 109 16.58 -17.47 -12.57
C PRO A 109 16.43 -16.25 -13.30
N PRO A 110 15.42 -15.76 -13.81
CA PRO A 110 15.82 -14.90 -14.88
C PRO A 110 16.01 -13.47 -14.45
N MET A 111 17.23 -13.15 -14.29
CA MET A 111 17.67 -11.76 -14.28
C MET A 111 17.08 -10.99 -15.46
N ILE A 112 16.83 -11.69 -16.55
CA ILE A 112 16.19 -11.11 -17.74
C ILE A 112 14.80 -10.59 -17.43
N ILE A 113 14.00 -11.35 -16.71
CA ILE A 113 12.64 -10.93 -16.34
C ILE A 113 12.67 -9.73 -15.39
N CYS A 114 13.57 -9.74 -14.41
CA CYS A 114 13.73 -8.62 -13.49
C CYS A 114 14.14 -7.35 -14.24
N TYR A 115 15.03 -7.51 -15.20
CA TYR A 115 15.50 -6.39 -16.02
C TYR A 115 14.34 -5.81 -16.86
N THR A 116 13.54 -6.65 -17.45
CA THR A 116 12.40 -6.24 -18.27
C THR A 116 11.37 -5.47 -17.45
N VAL A 117 11.05 -5.96 -16.23
CA VAL A 117 10.12 -5.28 -15.36
C VAL A 117 10.65 -3.91 -14.93
N ALA A 118 11.92 -3.83 -14.57
CA ALA A 118 12.53 -2.56 -14.20
C ALA A 118 12.52 -1.57 -15.36
N SER A 119 12.78 -2.06 -16.57
CA SER A 119 12.76 -1.24 -17.78
C SER A 119 11.35 -0.70 -18.06
N ASP A 120 10.32 -1.53 -17.90
CA ASP A 120 8.93 -1.12 -18.10
C ASP A 120 8.51 -0.07 -17.07
N LEU A 121 8.91 -0.25 -15.82
CA LEU A 121 8.62 0.72 -14.77
C LEU A 121 9.30 2.05 -15.07
N ALA A 122 10.54 2.02 -15.52
CA ALA A 122 11.26 3.24 -15.88
C ALA A 122 10.55 3.98 -17.01
N LYS A 123 10.04 3.27 -17.99
CA LYS A 123 9.31 3.87 -19.11
C LYS A 123 8.01 4.52 -18.67
N ARG A 124 7.34 3.95 -17.67
CA ARG A 124 6.08 4.50 -17.17
C ARG A 124 6.28 5.73 -16.30
N LEU A 125 7.46 5.87 -15.71
CA LEU A 125 7.75 6.98 -14.81
C LEU A 125 8.27 8.22 -15.56
N VAL A 126 8.55 8.10 -16.82
CA VAL A 126 9.08 9.22 -17.65
C VAL A 126 7.95 10.04 -18.28
#